data_59dae5172bb1e448c31703d71bb36059
#
_entry.id   59dae5172bb1e448c31703d71bb36059
#
_cell.length_a   1.000
_cell.length_b   1.000
_cell.length_c   1.000
_cell.angle_alpha   90.00
_cell.angle_beta   90.00
_cell.angle_gamma   90.00
#
_symmetry.space_group_name_H-M   'P 1'
#
loop_
_entity.id
_entity.type
_entity.pdbx_description
1 polymer ?
#
loop_
_entity_poly.entity_id
_entity_poly.type
_entity_poly.pdbx_seq_one_letter_code
_entity_poly.pdbx_strand_id
1 'polypeptide(L)'
;MQQTTRMMKRLACASLLALLAACGSAPVGPGFYRVERGDTLTQIARSNRQSVQSIVRWNNLTNADSIEVGQVLRVAPPAGVASTSGAVRSSAGASTGASTGSSRSASASAEPRPAPTESAPPAAPASTISLVWPADGTVIRRFDGGNSKGIDISAAAGTPVIAAAPGTVVYAGNGLRGYGNLLILKHNAEYLTAYAHNRVLLVKEGQAVKRGEKIAEMGDTDTDRVMLHFELRYQGRSIDPSRALPPR
;
A
#
# COMPACT_ATOMS: atom_id res chain seq x y z
N MET A 1 -66.48 26.95 -16.87
CA MET A 1 -65.13 27.52 -17.00
C MET A 1 -64.08 26.99 -16.00
N GLN A 2 -64.43 26.10 -15.07
CA GLN A 2 -63.43 25.58 -14.07
C GLN A 2 -62.77 24.22 -14.44
N GLN A 3 -63.26 23.50 -15.43
CA GLN A 3 -62.68 22.18 -15.78
C GLN A 3 -61.48 22.26 -16.74
N THR A 4 -61.42 23.28 -17.58
CA THR A 4 -60.32 23.49 -18.53
C THR A 4 -59.00 23.88 -17.85
N THR A 5 -59.07 24.60 -16.71
CA THR A 5 -57.87 25.04 -15.96
C THR A 5 -57.20 23.90 -15.18
N ARG A 6 -57.94 22.83 -14.81
CA ARG A 6 -57.37 21.64 -14.10
C ARG A 6 -56.68 20.67 -15.04
N MET A 7 -57.05 20.63 -16.30
CA MET A 7 -56.44 19.78 -17.30
C MET A 7 -55.10 20.33 -17.80
N MET A 8 -54.95 21.64 -17.92
CA MET A 8 -53.67 22.27 -18.30
C MET A 8 -52.63 22.20 -17.20
N LYS A 9 -52.99 22.16 -15.90
CA LYS A 9 -52.02 22.00 -14.80
C LYS A 9 -51.46 20.58 -14.66
N ARG A 10 -52.14 19.57 -15.19
CA ARG A 10 -51.67 18.17 -15.15
C ARG A 10 -50.75 17.80 -16.31
N LEU A 11 -50.82 18.52 -17.44
CA LEU A 11 -49.90 18.33 -18.57
C LEU A 11 -48.54 19.03 -18.35
N ALA A 12 -48.47 20.10 -17.54
CA ALA A 12 -47.22 20.81 -17.27
C ALA A 12 -46.30 20.09 -16.27
N CYS A 13 -46.82 19.18 -15.40
CA CYS A 13 -46.01 18.39 -14.46
C CYS A 13 -45.46 17.11 -15.03
N ALA A 14 -45.98 16.59 -16.17
CA ALA A 14 -45.50 15.38 -16.78
C ALA A 14 -44.28 15.57 -17.67
N SER A 15 -43.97 16.81 -18.09
CA SER A 15 -42.84 17.11 -18.97
C SER A 15 -41.53 17.45 -18.27
N LEU A 16 -41.51 17.54 -16.91
CA LEU A 16 -40.30 17.89 -16.17
C LEU A 16 -39.59 16.70 -15.53
N LEU A 17 -40.06 15.46 -15.75
CA LEU A 17 -39.49 14.23 -15.19
C LEU A 17 -38.64 13.39 -16.20
N ALA A 18 -38.43 13.91 -17.40
CA ALA A 18 -37.73 13.17 -18.47
C ALA A 18 -36.31 13.67 -18.76
N LEU A 19 -35.69 14.50 -17.91
CA LEU A 19 -34.37 15.08 -18.15
C LEU A 19 -33.28 14.65 -17.17
N LEU A 20 -33.47 13.55 -16.44
CA LEU A 20 -32.49 13.03 -15.47
C LEU A 20 -31.98 11.61 -15.80
N ALA A 21 -31.72 11.31 -17.04
CA ALA A 21 -31.14 10.01 -17.41
C ALA A 21 -30.20 10.13 -18.61
N ALA A 22 -29.09 10.85 -18.48
CA ALA A 22 -27.93 10.69 -19.37
C ALA A 22 -26.66 11.23 -18.72
N CYS A 23 -26.28 10.73 -17.52
CA CYS A 23 -24.88 10.67 -17.13
C CYS A 23 -24.32 9.30 -17.54
N GLY A 24 -24.43 8.95 -18.79
CA GLY A 24 -23.66 7.87 -19.41
C GLY A 24 -22.22 8.33 -19.50
N SER A 25 -21.37 7.85 -18.59
CA SER A 25 -19.91 8.06 -18.72
C SER A 25 -19.47 7.56 -20.08
N ALA A 26 -18.93 8.44 -20.94
CA ALA A 26 -18.41 8.07 -22.24
C ALA A 26 -17.42 6.88 -22.11
N PRO A 27 -17.48 5.88 -23.00
CA PRO A 27 -16.56 4.76 -22.97
C PRO A 27 -15.12 5.26 -23.10
N VAL A 28 -14.24 4.79 -22.21
CA VAL A 28 -12.81 5.11 -22.29
C VAL A 28 -12.15 4.30 -23.39
N GLY A 29 -11.22 4.92 -24.12
CA GLY A 29 -10.50 4.27 -25.22
C GLY A 29 -9.62 3.09 -24.75
N PRO A 30 -9.16 2.24 -25.69
CA PRO A 30 -8.31 1.11 -25.36
C PRO A 30 -7.02 1.58 -24.64
N GLY A 31 -6.63 0.86 -23.58
CA GLY A 31 -5.46 1.22 -22.75
C GLY A 31 -5.74 2.25 -21.67
N PHE A 32 -6.99 2.65 -21.48
CA PHE A 32 -7.43 3.50 -20.39
C PHE A 32 -8.55 2.81 -19.59
N TYR A 33 -8.61 3.11 -18.28
CA TYR A 33 -9.60 2.60 -17.36
C TYR A 33 -10.20 3.75 -16.55
N ARG A 34 -11.52 3.76 -16.39
CA ARG A 34 -12.20 4.72 -15.53
C ARG A 34 -12.40 4.11 -14.15
N VAL A 35 -11.90 4.77 -13.13
CA VAL A 35 -12.02 4.33 -11.73
C VAL A 35 -13.48 4.31 -11.30
N GLU A 36 -13.93 3.17 -10.81
CA GLU A 36 -15.27 2.98 -10.26
C GLU A 36 -15.27 3.05 -8.74
N ARG A 37 -16.45 3.17 -8.15
CA ARG A 37 -16.60 3.20 -6.70
C ARG A 37 -16.15 1.85 -6.09
N GLY A 38 -15.19 1.90 -5.19
CA GLY A 38 -14.62 0.72 -4.54
C GLY A 38 -13.38 0.15 -5.22
N ASP A 39 -12.96 0.72 -6.35
CA ASP A 39 -11.71 0.32 -6.99
C ASP A 39 -10.49 0.74 -6.17
N THR A 40 -9.46 -0.10 -6.23
CA THR A 40 -8.12 0.22 -5.77
C THR A 40 -7.14 0.11 -6.93
N LEU A 41 -6.07 0.90 -6.90
CA LEU A 41 -5.06 0.85 -7.96
C LEU A 41 -4.44 -0.55 -8.10
N THR A 42 -4.35 -1.30 -7.00
CA THR A 42 -3.89 -2.70 -7.00
C THR A 42 -4.83 -3.62 -7.77
N GLN A 43 -6.15 -3.43 -7.60
CA GLN A 43 -7.16 -4.22 -8.31
C GLN A 43 -7.16 -3.89 -9.80
N ILE A 44 -7.12 -2.59 -10.15
CA ILE A 44 -7.03 -2.10 -11.53
C ILE A 44 -5.75 -2.64 -12.21
N ALA A 45 -4.62 -2.62 -11.50
CA ALA A 45 -3.35 -3.14 -12.01
C ALA A 45 -3.43 -4.65 -12.31
N ARG A 46 -3.99 -5.46 -11.40
CA ARG A 46 -4.19 -6.89 -11.61
C ARG A 46 -5.08 -7.19 -12.81
N SER A 47 -6.24 -6.52 -12.89
CA SER A 47 -7.20 -6.72 -13.99
C SER A 47 -6.59 -6.41 -15.35
N ASN A 48 -5.68 -5.44 -15.41
CA ASN A 48 -4.99 -5.03 -16.61
C ASN A 48 -3.61 -5.66 -16.80
N ARG A 49 -3.22 -6.65 -15.96
CA ARG A 49 -1.91 -7.34 -15.99
C ARG A 49 -0.73 -6.40 -15.94
N GLN A 50 -0.85 -5.32 -15.18
CA GLN A 50 0.17 -4.29 -15.01
C GLN A 50 0.65 -4.24 -13.55
N SER A 51 1.81 -3.64 -13.33
CA SER A 51 2.24 -3.32 -11.96
C SER A 51 1.62 -2.01 -11.49
N VAL A 52 1.34 -1.89 -10.20
CA VAL A 52 0.87 -0.65 -9.58
C VAL A 52 1.84 0.50 -9.89
N GLN A 53 3.15 0.24 -9.80
CA GLN A 53 4.19 1.23 -10.08
C GLN A 53 4.17 1.72 -11.54
N SER A 54 3.83 0.84 -12.50
CA SER A 54 3.68 1.22 -13.91
C SER A 54 2.53 2.20 -14.07
N ILE A 55 1.35 1.90 -13.49
CA ILE A 55 0.18 2.77 -13.58
C ILE A 55 0.44 4.10 -12.87
N VAL A 56 1.05 4.11 -11.68
CA VAL A 56 1.46 5.34 -10.96
C VAL A 56 2.33 6.22 -11.88
N ARG A 57 3.35 5.64 -12.50
CA ARG A 57 4.28 6.35 -13.39
C ARG A 57 3.61 6.89 -14.64
N TRP A 58 2.74 6.10 -15.29
CA TRP A 58 2.08 6.51 -16.53
C TRP A 58 1.03 7.61 -16.33
N ASN A 59 0.56 7.79 -15.10
CA ASN A 59 -0.47 8.77 -14.73
C ASN A 59 0.06 9.88 -13.83
N ASN A 60 1.37 9.94 -13.57
CA ASN A 60 2.00 10.89 -12.66
C ASN A 60 1.30 10.99 -11.29
N LEU A 61 0.84 9.85 -10.76
CA LEU A 61 0.21 9.80 -9.45
C LEU A 61 1.26 10.00 -8.35
N THR A 62 0.92 10.80 -7.35
CA THR A 62 1.81 11.04 -6.21
C THR A 62 1.98 9.79 -5.35
N ASN A 63 0.94 8.96 -5.27
CA ASN A 63 0.95 7.67 -4.58
C ASN A 63 -0.13 6.74 -5.17
N ALA A 64 -0.12 5.46 -4.76
CA ALA A 64 -1.05 4.45 -5.25
C ALA A 64 -2.49 4.64 -4.75
N ASP A 65 -2.69 5.42 -3.68
CA ASP A 65 -3.99 5.64 -3.05
C ASP A 65 -4.66 6.94 -3.53
N SER A 66 -3.96 7.73 -4.37
CA SER A 66 -4.45 9.01 -4.92
C SER A 66 -5.27 8.79 -6.19
N ILE A 67 -6.30 7.94 -6.14
CA ILE A 67 -7.24 7.75 -7.25
C ILE A 67 -8.65 8.17 -6.83
N GLU A 68 -9.37 8.83 -7.75
CA GLU A 68 -10.73 9.31 -7.50
C GLU A 68 -11.74 8.60 -8.40
N VAL A 69 -12.97 8.40 -7.90
CA VAL A 69 -14.06 7.82 -8.68
C VAL A 69 -14.36 8.69 -9.89
N GLY A 70 -14.36 8.08 -11.07
CA GLY A 70 -14.52 8.78 -12.34
C GLY A 70 -13.21 9.21 -13.02
N GLN A 71 -12.08 9.14 -12.32
CA GLN A 71 -10.75 9.42 -12.88
C GLN A 71 -10.43 8.41 -13.99
N VAL A 72 -9.84 8.89 -15.07
CA VAL A 72 -9.40 8.02 -16.18
C VAL A 72 -7.90 7.77 -16.06
N LEU A 73 -7.53 6.51 -15.87
CA LEU A 73 -6.16 6.06 -15.71
C LEU A 73 -5.67 5.38 -17.00
N ARG A 74 -4.45 5.68 -17.40
CA ARG A 74 -3.73 4.90 -18.40
C ARG A 74 -3.31 3.57 -17.78
N VAL A 75 -3.76 2.47 -18.36
CA VAL A 75 -3.48 1.10 -17.90
C VAL A 75 -2.71 0.27 -18.94
N ALA A 76 -2.24 0.91 -20.01
CA ALA A 76 -1.38 0.31 -21.01
C ALA A 76 -0.10 1.16 -21.19
N PRO A 77 1.05 0.53 -21.55
CA PRO A 77 2.30 1.25 -21.80
C PRO A 77 2.11 2.36 -22.81
N PRO A 78 2.71 3.56 -22.61
CA PRO A 78 2.75 4.57 -23.65
C PRO A 78 3.48 4.01 -24.88
N ALA A 79 2.96 4.31 -26.07
CA ALA A 79 3.61 3.92 -27.32
C ALA A 79 5.04 4.53 -27.35
N GLY A 80 6.07 3.67 -27.36
CA GLY A 80 7.47 4.10 -27.36
C GLY A 80 8.35 3.59 -26.23
N VAL A 81 7.80 2.96 -25.16
CA VAL A 81 8.58 2.27 -24.12
C VAL A 81 8.41 0.76 -24.31
N ALA A 82 9.40 0.13 -24.93
CA ALA A 82 9.47 -1.34 -25.03
C ALA A 82 9.47 -1.93 -23.62
N SER A 83 8.50 -2.79 -23.36
CA SER A 83 8.39 -3.54 -22.09
C SER A 83 9.55 -4.51 -21.97
N THR A 84 10.49 -4.25 -21.07
CA THR A 84 11.40 -5.26 -20.55
C THR A 84 10.67 -6.11 -19.51
N SER A 85 9.73 -6.92 -19.97
CA SER A 85 9.19 -8.04 -19.19
C SER A 85 10.01 -9.27 -19.53
N GLY A 86 10.94 -9.63 -18.65
CA GLY A 86 11.65 -10.89 -18.71
C GLY A 86 10.67 -12.07 -18.60
N ALA A 87 10.32 -12.66 -19.73
CA ALA A 87 9.69 -13.95 -19.80
C ALA A 87 10.78 -15.02 -19.70
N VAL A 88 10.87 -15.72 -18.60
CA VAL A 88 11.56 -17.01 -18.49
C VAL A 88 10.85 -18.00 -19.39
N ARG A 89 11.44 -18.30 -20.53
CA ARG A 89 11.07 -19.49 -21.31
C ARG A 89 12.14 -20.55 -21.12
N SER A 90 11.76 -21.58 -20.43
CA SER A 90 12.42 -22.89 -20.54
C SER A 90 12.12 -23.46 -21.90
N SER A 91 13.15 -23.79 -22.66
CA SER A 91 13.02 -24.77 -23.74
C SER A 91 14.33 -25.49 -23.90
N ALA A 92 14.25 -26.80 -23.69
CA ALA A 92 15.25 -27.79 -24.02
C ALA A 92 15.24 -28.04 -25.53
N GLY A 93 16.43 -28.43 -26.06
CA GLY A 93 16.49 -29.34 -27.23
C GLY A 93 17.32 -28.90 -28.41
N ALA A 94 18.49 -29.47 -28.51
CA ALA A 94 19.14 -30.15 -29.64
C ALA A 94 19.66 -29.37 -30.87
N SER A 95 20.96 -29.38 -30.93
CA SER A 95 21.88 -29.96 -31.96
C SER A 95 22.08 -29.28 -33.31
N THR A 96 23.37 -29.22 -33.60
CA THR A 96 24.16 -29.39 -34.84
C THR A 96 24.32 -28.23 -35.81
N GLY A 97 25.58 -27.96 -36.11
CA GLY A 97 26.00 -27.43 -37.39
C GLY A 97 27.20 -26.50 -37.38
N ALA A 98 28.38 -27.05 -37.69
CA ALA A 98 29.67 -26.43 -37.90
C ALA A 98 29.71 -25.26 -38.89
N SER A 99 30.60 -24.30 -38.72
CA SER A 99 31.87 -24.16 -39.42
C SER A 99 32.46 -22.74 -39.35
N THR A 100 33.72 -22.72 -38.99
CA THR A 100 34.87 -21.95 -39.46
C THR A 100 34.74 -20.49 -39.88
N GLY A 101 35.61 -19.67 -39.26
CA GLY A 101 35.95 -18.34 -39.75
C GLY A 101 36.82 -17.54 -38.76
N SER A 102 38.14 -17.74 -38.91
CA SER A 102 39.25 -17.03 -38.26
C SER A 102 39.20 -15.51 -38.41
N SER A 103 39.55 -14.72 -37.41
CA SER A 103 40.67 -13.78 -37.42
C SER A 103 40.64 -12.73 -36.30
N ARG A 104 41.65 -12.82 -35.46
CA ARG A 104 42.53 -11.78 -34.89
C ARG A 104 41.98 -10.62 -34.08
N SER A 105 42.37 -10.65 -32.81
CA SER A 105 43.13 -9.66 -32.04
C SER A 105 42.64 -8.22 -31.99
N ALA A 106 42.19 -7.86 -30.80
CA ALA A 106 42.74 -6.70 -30.10
C ALA A 106 42.43 -6.84 -28.59
N SER A 107 43.49 -7.01 -27.83
CA SER A 107 43.51 -6.89 -26.37
C SER A 107 43.07 -5.47 -25.99
N ALA A 108 41.98 -5.38 -25.24
CA ALA A 108 41.73 -4.23 -24.36
C ALA A 108 41.39 -4.82 -22.99
N SER A 109 42.30 -4.64 -22.04
CA SER A 109 42.11 -4.90 -20.61
C SER A 109 40.86 -4.19 -20.16
N ALA A 110 39.81 -4.92 -19.95
CA ALA A 110 38.64 -4.46 -19.17
C ALA A 110 38.90 -4.90 -17.73
N GLU A 111 39.16 -3.92 -16.92
CA GLU A 111 39.11 -3.94 -15.47
C GLU A 111 37.82 -4.62 -14.99
N PRO A 112 37.84 -5.57 -14.04
CA PRO A 112 36.64 -6.24 -13.57
C PRO A 112 35.72 -5.21 -12.87
N ARG A 113 34.62 -4.90 -13.52
CA ARG A 113 33.52 -4.16 -12.88
C ARG A 113 33.08 -4.97 -11.65
N PRO A 114 33.07 -4.38 -10.44
CA PRO A 114 32.59 -5.09 -9.26
C PRO A 114 31.16 -5.54 -9.49
N ALA A 115 30.89 -6.83 -9.24
CA ALA A 115 29.56 -7.39 -9.15
C ALA A 115 28.73 -6.55 -8.18
N PRO A 116 27.40 -6.41 -8.40
CA PRO A 116 26.54 -5.74 -7.43
C PRO A 116 26.72 -6.44 -6.09
N THR A 117 27.35 -5.78 -5.16
CA THR A 117 27.47 -6.23 -3.79
C THR A 117 26.03 -6.33 -3.26
N GLU A 118 25.59 -7.55 -2.99
CA GLU A 118 24.39 -7.82 -2.22
C GLU A 118 24.50 -6.95 -0.96
N SER A 119 23.63 -5.95 -0.86
CA SER A 119 23.70 -4.97 0.21
C SER A 119 23.64 -5.71 1.54
N ALA A 120 24.73 -5.65 2.28
CA ALA A 120 24.79 -6.13 3.66
C ALA A 120 23.59 -5.61 4.45
N PRO A 121 23.05 -6.39 5.41
CA PRO A 121 21.99 -5.91 6.29
C PRO A 121 22.40 -4.54 6.87
N PRO A 122 21.52 -3.53 6.85
CA PRO A 122 21.88 -2.23 7.37
C PRO A 122 22.35 -2.39 8.81
N ALA A 123 23.54 -1.84 9.10
CA ALA A 123 24.08 -1.81 10.46
C ALA A 123 22.98 -1.28 11.41
N ALA A 124 22.89 -1.88 12.61
CA ALA A 124 21.97 -1.43 13.64
C ALA A 124 22.14 0.10 13.81
N PRO A 125 21.03 0.87 13.86
CA PRO A 125 21.11 2.32 13.88
C PRO A 125 21.94 2.80 15.06
N ALA A 126 22.78 3.80 14.83
CA ALA A 126 23.66 4.40 15.84
C ALA A 126 22.88 5.11 16.97
N SER A 127 21.61 5.48 16.72
CA SER A 127 20.68 6.03 17.71
C SER A 127 19.43 5.17 17.78
N THR A 128 19.18 4.56 18.93
CA THR A 128 17.98 3.74 19.17
C THR A 128 16.86 4.66 19.65
N ILE A 129 15.70 4.59 19.00
CA ILE A 129 14.49 5.20 19.56
C ILE A 129 14.09 4.46 20.84
N SER A 130 13.78 5.20 21.91
CA SER A 130 13.26 4.60 23.16
C SER A 130 11.74 4.53 23.10
N LEU A 131 11.19 3.33 23.18
CA LEU A 131 9.75 3.07 23.13
C LEU A 131 9.21 2.65 24.51
N VAL A 132 7.91 2.87 24.73
CA VAL A 132 7.14 2.17 25.75
C VAL A 132 6.30 1.06 25.11
N TRP A 133 5.88 0.09 25.90
CA TRP A 133 4.98 -0.97 25.40
C TRP A 133 3.69 -0.35 24.86
N PRO A 134 3.27 -0.71 23.63
CA PRO A 134 2.12 -0.09 22.99
C PRO A 134 0.77 -0.57 23.54
N ALA A 135 0.75 -1.67 24.26
CA ALA A 135 -0.43 -2.21 24.95
C ALA A 135 -0.03 -3.16 26.08
N ASP A 136 -0.93 -3.35 27.03
CA ASP A 136 -0.85 -4.45 27.99
C ASP A 136 -1.21 -5.76 27.28
N GLY A 137 -0.71 -6.91 27.83
CA GLY A 137 -1.01 -8.23 27.28
C GLY A 137 0.22 -9.13 27.17
N THR A 138 0.04 -10.31 26.60
CA THR A 138 1.08 -11.32 26.43
C THR A 138 1.61 -11.29 24.99
N VAL A 139 2.93 -11.31 24.83
CA VAL A 139 3.55 -11.44 23.50
C VAL A 139 3.37 -12.88 23.03
N ILE A 140 2.59 -13.07 21.97
CA ILE A 140 2.27 -14.39 21.39
C ILE A 140 3.10 -14.69 20.15
N ARG A 141 3.68 -13.67 19.49
CA ARG A 141 4.62 -13.83 18.38
C ARG A 141 5.73 -12.80 18.51
N ARG A 142 6.94 -13.20 18.21
CA ARG A 142 8.11 -12.33 18.19
C ARG A 142 8.48 -11.96 16.75
N PHE A 143 9.24 -10.89 16.60
CA PHE A 143 9.89 -10.54 15.34
C PHE A 143 10.87 -11.63 14.91
N ASP A 144 10.82 -12.05 13.63
CA ASP A 144 11.77 -13.00 13.02
C ASP A 144 12.41 -12.47 11.73
N GLY A 145 11.99 -11.28 11.28
CA GLY A 145 12.48 -10.62 10.07
C GLY A 145 11.97 -11.21 8.75
N GLY A 146 11.34 -12.37 8.78
CA GLY A 146 10.77 -13.05 7.62
C GLY A 146 9.24 -13.07 7.64
N ASN A 147 8.69 -14.02 8.39
CA ASN A 147 7.25 -14.22 8.49
C ASN A 147 6.56 -13.23 9.43
N SER A 148 7.26 -12.73 10.45
CA SER A 148 6.78 -11.71 11.34
C SER A 148 7.63 -10.44 11.23
N LYS A 149 6.99 -9.35 10.80
CA LYS A 149 7.61 -8.03 10.67
C LYS A 149 7.56 -7.21 11.95
N GLY A 150 6.95 -7.75 13.01
CA GLY A 150 6.78 -7.10 14.28
C GLY A 150 6.59 -8.09 15.41
N ILE A 151 5.94 -7.64 16.48
CA ILE A 151 5.51 -8.48 17.61
C ILE A 151 3.98 -8.47 17.69
N ASP A 152 3.39 -9.61 18.07
CA ASP A 152 1.95 -9.71 18.31
C ASP A 152 1.72 -9.77 19.83
N ILE A 153 0.86 -8.90 20.32
CA ILE A 153 0.46 -8.79 21.72
C ILE A 153 -1.01 -9.15 21.82
N SER A 154 -1.35 -10.17 22.60
CA SER A 154 -2.71 -10.60 22.84
C SER A 154 -3.23 -10.09 24.18
N ALA A 155 -4.45 -9.53 24.18
CA ALA A 155 -5.19 -9.12 25.34
C ALA A 155 -6.70 -9.13 25.04
N ALA A 156 -7.54 -8.61 25.92
CA ALA A 156 -8.97 -8.50 25.70
C ALA A 156 -9.28 -7.46 24.59
N ALA A 157 -10.37 -7.71 23.83
CA ALA A 157 -10.87 -6.72 22.87
C ALA A 157 -11.17 -5.39 23.59
N GLY A 158 -10.76 -4.28 22.98
CA GLY A 158 -10.89 -2.96 23.58
C GLY A 158 -9.76 -2.54 24.52
N THR A 159 -8.76 -3.41 24.78
CA THR A 159 -7.55 -3.02 25.50
C THR A 159 -6.96 -1.75 24.85
N PRO A 160 -6.62 -0.72 25.66
CA PRO A 160 -6.03 0.51 25.13
C PRO A 160 -4.74 0.23 24.38
N VAL A 161 -4.64 0.80 23.18
CA VAL A 161 -3.40 0.87 22.39
C VAL A 161 -2.88 2.30 22.50
N ILE A 162 -1.64 2.45 22.95
CA ILE A 162 -1.01 3.74 23.20
C ILE A 162 0.17 3.99 22.27
N ALA A 163 0.47 5.24 22.02
CA ALA A 163 1.64 5.64 21.23
C ALA A 163 2.93 5.27 21.96
N ALA A 164 3.73 4.40 21.34
CA ALA A 164 4.99 3.91 21.96
C ALA A 164 6.05 5.01 22.11
N ALA A 165 5.98 6.07 21.29
CA ALA A 165 6.80 7.28 21.37
C ALA A 165 5.99 8.47 20.84
N PRO A 166 6.42 9.73 21.09
CA PRO A 166 5.77 10.90 20.53
C PRO A 166 5.97 10.91 19.01
N GLY A 167 4.98 11.39 18.26
CA GLY A 167 5.05 11.44 16.80
C GLY A 167 3.83 12.06 16.15
N THR A 168 3.78 11.95 14.82
CA THR A 168 2.64 12.41 14.01
C THR A 168 2.03 11.21 13.30
N VAL A 169 0.71 11.12 13.28
CA VAL A 169 -0.04 10.09 12.55
C VAL A 169 0.13 10.35 11.05
N VAL A 170 0.76 9.42 10.34
CA VAL A 170 0.96 9.50 8.88
C VAL A 170 0.04 8.57 8.11
N TYR A 171 -0.65 7.67 8.80
CA TYR A 171 -1.68 6.82 8.24
C TYR A 171 -2.68 6.40 9.33
N ALA A 172 -3.99 6.45 9.02
CA ALA A 172 -5.08 5.97 9.86
C ALA A 172 -6.20 5.43 8.98
N GLY A 173 -6.29 4.10 8.84
CA GLY A 173 -7.27 3.49 7.93
C GLY A 173 -7.15 1.97 7.84
N ASN A 174 -7.92 1.37 6.91
CA ASN A 174 -7.96 -0.08 6.68
C ASN A 174 -7.65 -0.48 5.23
N GLY A 175 -7.06 0.42 4.44
CA GLY A 175 -6.75 0.19 3.02
C GLY A 175 -5.60 -0.79 2.76
N LEU A 176 -4.82 -1.16 3.78
CA LEU A 176 -3.71 -2.10 3.66
C LEU A 176 -4.13 -3.50 4.07
N ARG A 177 -4.24 -4.40 3.07
CA ARG A 177 -4.64 -5.79 3.29
C ARG A 177 -3.68 -6.50 4.25
N GLY A 178 -4.22 -7.27 5.20
CA GLY A 178 -3.47 -8.04 6.19
C GLY A 178 -3.11 -7.24 7.45
N TYR A 179 -3.55 -5.97 7.55
CA TYR A 179 -3.34 -5.13 8.73
C TYR A 179 -4.64 -4.71 9.42
N GLY A 180 -5.80 -4.89 8.78
CA GLY A 180 -7.07 -4.39 9.30
C GLY A 180 -7.04 -2.89 9.55
N ASN A 181 -7.61 -2.44 10.66
CA ASN A 181 -7.52 -1.05 11.07
C ASN A 181 -6.10 -0.74 11.56
N LEU A 182 -5.38 0.05 10.80
CA LEU A 182 -3.96 0.34 10.95
C LEU A 182 -3.73 1.81 11.28
N LEU A 183 -2.86 2.06 12.26
CA LEU A 183 -2.22 3.36 12.49
C LEU A 183 -0.74 3.26 12.20
N ILE A 184 -0.18 4.32 11.58
CA ILE A 184 1.27 4.49 11.46
C ILE A 184 1.65 5.85 12.04
N LEU A 185 2.59 5.83 12.99
CA LEU A 185 3.16 7.03 13.59
C LEU A 185 4.57 7.27 13.05
N LYS A 186 4.83 8.50 12.64
CA LYS A 186 6.17 8.98 12.28
C LYS A 186 6.78 9.70 13.47
N HIS A 187 7.89 9.19 13.99
CA HIS A 187 8.58 9.75 15.14
C HIS A 187 9.67 10.76 14.74
N ASN A 188 10.39 10.45 13.64
CA ASN A 188 11.40 11.33 13.05
C ASN A 188 11.62 10.97 11.56
N ALA A 189 12.73 11.41 10.96
CA ALA A 189 13.05 11.12 9.56
C ALA A 189 13.27 9.62 9.27
N GLU A 190 13.64 8.83 10.28
CA GLU A 190 14.08 7.45 10.14
C GLU A 190 13.11 6.43 10.72
N TYR A 191 12.41 6.77 11.83
CA TYR A 191 11.62 5.84 12.60
C TYR A 191 10.11 6.00 12.44
N LEU A 192 9.45 4.87 12.20
CA LEU A 192 7.99 4.73 12.19
C LEU A 192 7.60 3.59 13.12
N THR A 193 6.41 3.67 13.71
CA THR A 193 5.73 2.53 14.32
C THR A 193 4.38 2.28 13.69
N ALA A 194 4.00 1.01 13.57
CA ALA A 194 2.72 0.59 13.03
C ALA A 194 1.95 -0.22 14.09
N TYR A 195 0.64 0.00 14.14
CA TYR A 195 -0.30 -0.60 15.10
C TYR A 195 -1.47 -1.15 14.32
N ALA A 196 -1.56 -2.47 14.17
CA ALA A 196 -2.54 -3.14 13.31
C ALA A 196 -3.57 -3.97 14.09
N HIS A 197 -4.64 -4.39 13.40
CA HIS A 197 -5.77 -5.18 13.90
C HIS A 197 -6.62 -4.47 14.95
N ASN A 198 -6.57 -3.12 14.97
CA ASN A 198 -7.37 -2.37 15.92
C ASN A 198 -8.87 -2.48 15.62
N ARG A 199 -9.71 -2.49 16.66
CA ARG A 199 -11.15 -2.38 16.48
C ARG A 199 -11.60 -0.95 16.19
N VAL A 200 -10.94 0.03 16.83
CA VAL A 200 -11.26 1.46 16.71
C VAL A 200 -9.96 2.26 16.66
N LEU A 201 -9.90 3.23 15.74
CA LEU A 201 -8.86 4.25 15.67
C LEU A 201 -9.39 5.53 16.32
N LEU A 202 -8.65 6.10 17.28
CA LEU A 202 -9.07 7.26 18.08
C LEU A 202 -8.41 8.56 17.63
N VAL A 203 -7.45 8.47 16.71
CA VAL A 203 -6.68 9.59 16.16
C VAL A 203 -6.78 9.60 14.64
N LYS A 204 -6.48 10.73 14.01
CA LYS A 204 -6.59 10.95 12.57
C LYS A 204 -5.23 11.27 11.97
N GLU A 205 -5.09 11.08 10.66
CA GLU A 205 -3.91 11.51 9.91
C GLU A 205 -3.61 13.00 10.13
N GLY A 206 -2.31 13.32 10.25
CA GLY A 206 -1.81 14.65 10.56
C GLY A 206 -1.82 15.01 12.05
N GLN A 207 -2.47 14.23 12.91
CA GLN A 207 -2.52 14.51 14.36
C GLN A 207 -1.17 14.20 15.02
N ALA A 208 -0.69 15.12 15.85
CA ALA A 208 0.45 14.89 16.73
C ALA A 208 -0.02 14.16 17.99
N VAL A 209 0.74 13.17 18.42
CA VAL A 209 0.45 12.36 19.62
C VAL A 209 1.66 12.33 20.56
N LYS A 210 1.40 12.22 21.85
CA LYS A 210 2.43 12.09 22.88
C LYS A 210 2.69 10.62 23.18
N ARG A 211 3.89 10.31 23.72
CA ARG A 211 4.17 8.98 24.29
C ARG A 211 3.12 8.62 25.35
N GLY A 212 2.57 7.41 25.28
CA GLY A 212 1.55 6.94 26.22
C GLY A 212 0.13 7.44 25.95
N GLU A 213 -0.07 8.27 24.93
CA GLU A 213 -1.40 8.72 24.53
C GLU A 213 -2.19 7.55 23.94
N LYS A 214 -3.46 7.37 24.34
CA LYS A 214 -4.34 6.37 23.77
C LYS A 214 -4.70 6.75 22.33
N ILE A 215 -4.30 5.91 21.38
CA ILE A 215 -4.47 6.14 19.93
C ILE A 215 -5.46 5.19 19.28
N ALA A 216 -5.66 4.01 19.85
CA ALA A 216 -6.58 3.01 19.33
C ALA A 216 -7.07 2.07 20.43
N GLU A 217 -7.89 1.10 20.05
CA GLU A 217 -8.30 -0.02 20.89
C GLU A 217 -8.02 -1.33 20.17
N MET A 218 -7.44 -2.30 20.88
CA MET A 218 -7.12 -3.63 20.36
C MET A 218 -8.37 -4.33 19.86
N GLY A 219 -8.25 -5.01 18.72
CA GLY A 219 -9.31 -5.75 18.07
C GLY A 219 -8.82 -6.99 17.34
N ASP A 220 -9.58 -7.39 16.36
CA ASP A 220 -9.38 -8.58 15.53
C ASP A 220 -9.62 -8.30 14.04
N THR A 221 -9.56 -7.03 13.62
CA THR A 221 -9.80 -6.68 12.21
C THR A 221 -8.76 -7.31 11.30
N ASP A 222 -9.20 -8.02 10.26
CA ASP A 222 -8.39 -8.75 9.27
C ASP A 222 -7.44 -9.82 9.88
N THR A 223 -7.85 -10.43 11.04
CA THR A 223 -7.14 -11.52 11.73
C THR A 223 -8.13 -12.46 12.42
N ASP A 224 -7.68 -13.64 12.84
CA ASP A 224 -8.50 -14.70 13.44
C ASP A 224 -8.64 -14.60 14.98
N ARG A 225 -7.98 -13.62 15.61
CA ARG A 225 -7.96 -13.45 17.06
C ARG A 225 -7.73 -12.01 17.48
N VAL A 226 -8.13 -11.68 18.71
CA VAL A 226 -7.86 -10.36 19.29
C VAL A 226 -6.38 -10.22 19.59
N MET A 227 -5.72 -9.27 18.91
CA MET A 227 -4.31 -8.96 19.12
C MET A 227 -3.95 -7.58 18.57
N LEU A 228 -2.83 -7.05 19.02
CA LEU A 228 -2.14 -5.93 18.40
C LEU A 228 -0.92 -6.47 17.67
N HIS A 229 -0.83 -6.26 16.36
CA HIS A 229 0.43 -6.41 15.63
C HIS A 229 1.17 -5.08 15.68
N PHE A 230 2.37 -5.07 16.29
CA PHE A 230 3.19 -3.87 16.49
C PHE A 230 4.50 -4.00 15.73
N GLU A 231 4.77 -3.05 14.81
CA GLU A 231 6.02 -2.98 14.06
C GLU A 231 6.82 -1.73 14.45
N LEU A 232 8.14 -1.90 14.50
CA LEU A 232 9.10 -0.80 14.46
C LEU A 232 9.80 -0.81 13.12
N ARG A 233 9.84 0.33 12.44
CA ARG A 233 10.50 0.49 11.14
C ARG A 233 11.60 1.54 11.21
N TYR A 234 12.73 1.20 10.63
CA TYR A 234 13.87 2.09 10.43
C TYR A 234 14.11 2.27 8.93
N GLN A 235 14.07 3.49 8.43
CA GLN A 235 14.19 3.80 7.00
C GLN A 235 13.29 2.93 6.11
N GLY A 236 12.02 2.72 6.54
CA GLY A 236 11.03 1.93 5.83
C GLY A 236 11.14 0.40 6.00
N ARG A 237 12.21 -0.12 6.62
CA ARG A 237 12.41 -1.55 6.86
C ARG A 237 11.98 -1.93 8.29
N SER A 238 11.27 -3.02 8.44
CA SER A 238 10.90 -3.57 9.74
C SER A 238 12.14 -4.07 10.47
N ILE A 239 12.28 -3.67 11.71
CA ILE A 239 13.35 -4.10 12.63
C ILE A 239 12.74 -4.63 13.92
N ASP A 240 13.51 -5.38 14.70
CA ASP A 240 13.06 -5.99 15.96
C ASP A 240 12.67 -4.92 16.99
N PRO A 241 11.35 -4.80 17.32
CA PRO A 241 10.89 -3.81 18.31
C PRO A 241 11.43 -4.07 19.72
N SER A 242 11.76 -5.32 20.05
CA SER A 242 12.21 -5.71 21.40
C SER A 242 13.51 -5.00 21.81
N ARG A 243 14.30 -4.55 20.84
CA ARG A 243 15.54 -3.81 21.09
C ARG A 243 15.31 -2.36 21.55
N ALA A 244 14.12 -1.82 21.29
CA ALA A 244 13.75 -0.45 21.63
C ALA A 244 12.75 -0.39 22.79
N LEU A 245 12.14 -1.53 23.14
CA LEU A 245 11.19 -1.66 24.25
C LEU A 245 11.92 -1.98 25.55
N PRO A 246 11.39 -1.53 26.72
CA PRO A 246 11.93 -1.93 28.02
C PRO A 246 11.73 -3.43 28.26
N PRO A 247 12.56 -4.08 29.11
CA PRO A 247 12.35 -5.47 29.51
C PRO A 247 10.95 -5.68 30.10
N ARG A 248 10.38 -6.85 29.85
CA ARG A 248 9.07 -7.28 30.36
C ARG A 248 9.22 -8.63 31.04
#